data_363db44fa688a432db40f286a5f782fc
#
_entry.id   363db44fa688a432db40f286a5f782fc
#
_cell.length_a   1.000
_cell.length_b   1.000
_cell.length_c   1.000
_cell.angle_alpha   90.00
_cell.angle_beta   90.00
_cell.angle_gamma   90.00
#
_symmetry.space_group_name_H-M   'P 1'
#
loop_
_entity.id
_entity.type
_entity.pdbx_description
1 polymer ?
#
loop_
_entity_poly.entity_id
_entity_poly.type
_entity_poly.pdbx_seq_one_letter_code
_entity_poly.pdbx_strand_id
1 'polypeptide(L)'
;LDITYDLETVGDIAVTVNLFLSTDGGTIYPNLCRAATGDVGAGVLPGTARHIVWNAGTDFPGFSSATCLLRVTADDAANMSNFVYVAPGTFMMGSPAGEYGHQADETQHQVTLTHGIYVKTTQVTNQQYMDLAQWAYDNGYATATSVSLRDHLDGSTTTLLDLVPEDSEIFFSSGVFSCSNPDHPVKYVSWYGSVAYCDWLSLQQGLTRAYSHANWQCNGGSPYGAVGYRLPTEAEWEYACRAGTQTPFNTGSCLDAATEANYNGTYPYTGCLSGPYPGWTVPVGSYPANAFGLYDMHGNVWEKCNDRYGAYGGTVTDPVGPTTGSTRVYRGGNFYAAAVYCRSAFRSSSTQISSEVWTGFRPVRTAN
;
A
#
# COMPACT_ATOMS: atom_id res chain seq x y z
N LEU A 1 3.89 31.03 10.17
CA LEU A 1 2.56 31.25 9.62
C LEU A 1 1.51 30.72 10.58
N ASP A 2 0.51 31.54 10.89
CA ASP A 2 -0.63 31.15 11.72
C ASP A 2 -1.80 30.76 10.82
N ILE A 3 -2.41 29.59 11.09
CA ILE A 3 -3.52 29.04 10.33
C ILE A 3 -4.63 28.70 11.32
N THR A 4 -5.85 29.18 11.06
CA THR A 4 -7.03 28.84 11.84
C THR A 4 -8.02 28.07 10.97
N TYR A 5 -8.65 27.03 11.51
CA TYR A 5 -9.65 26.20 10.83
C TYR A 5 -10.71 25.69 11.81
N ASP A 6 -11.88 25.35 11.31
CA ASP A 6 -12.92 24.65 12.06
C ASP A 6 -12.88 23.16 11.71
N LEU A 7 -13.02 22.31 12.72
CA LEU A 7 -13.01 20.87 12.60
C LEU A 7 -14.34 20.29 13.10
N GLU A 8 -15.07 19.67 12.19
CA GLU A 8 -16.29 18.92 12.53
C GLU A 8 -16.04 17.42 12.26
N THR A 9 -16.46 16.55 13.17
CA THR A 9 -16.41 15.10 13.03
C THR A 9 -17.73 14.49 13.45
N VAL A 10 -18.05 13.30 12.95
CA VAL A 10 -19.22 12.55 13.42
C VAL A 10 -18.86 11.88 14.75
N GLY A 11 -19.55 12.28 15.84
CA GLY A 11 -19.42 11.63 17.15
C GLY A 11 -18.24 12.06 18.00
N ASP A 12 -17.74 13.29 17.88
CA ASP A 12 -16.61 13.84 18.67
C ASP A 12 -15.34 12.97 18.64
N ILE A 13 -15.07 12.34 17.53
CA ILE A 13 -13.90 11.47 17.37
C ILE A 13 -12.66 12.32 17.12
N ALA A 14 -11.57 12.00 17.81
CA ALA A 14 -10.26 12.62 17.56
C ALA A 14 -9.72 12.18 16.19
N VAL A 15 -9.18 13.14 15.44
CA VAL A 15 -8.65 12.91 14.08
C VAL A 15 -7.16 13.23 14.01
N THR A 16 -6.52 12.79 12.93
CA THR A 16 -5.18 13.25 12.56
C THR A 16 -5.30 14.43 11.60
N VAL A 17 -4.76 15.57 11.98
CA VAL A 17 -4.72 16.77 11.15
C VAL A 17 -3.35 16.95 10.54
N ASN A 18 -3.29 17.14 9.22
CA ASN A 18 -2.05 17.38 8.48
C ASN A 18 -2.11 18.71 7.74
N LEU A 19 -0.94 19.36 7.60
CA LEU A 19 -0.75 20.56 6.81
C LEU A 19 0.15 20.26 5.62
N PHE A 20 -0.29 20.62 4.43
CA PHE A 20 0.45 20.42 3.18
C PHE A 20 0.65 21.73 2.43
N LEU A 21 1.81 21.84 1.74
CA LEU A 21 2.16 22.97 0.88
C LEU A 21 2.07 22.56 -0.59
N SER A 22 1.35 23.35 -1.37
CA SER A 22 1.42 23.39 -2.83
C SER A 22 2.34 24.51 -3.28
N THR A 23 3.14 24.28 -4.30
CA THR A 23 4.04 25.27 -4.93
C THR A 23 3.63 25.64 -6.36
N ASP A 24 2.54 25.06 -6.85
CA ASP A 24 2.03 25.15 -8.22
C ASP A 24 0.62 25.76 -8.32
N GLY A 25 0.23 26.58 -7.32
CA GLY A 25 -1.07 27.24 -7.28
C GLY A 25 -2.23 26.32 -6.87
N GLY A 26 -1.93 25.20 -6.17
CA GLY A 26 -2.95 24.30 -5.62
C GLY A 26 -3.31 23.13 -6.52
N THR A 27 -2.55 22.89 -7.59
CA THR A 27 -2.76 21.73 -8.46
C THR A 27 -2.42 20.44 -7.74
N ILE A 28 -1.28 20.40 -7.03
CA ILE A 28 -0.87 19.29 -6.17
C ILE A 28 -0.33 19.83 -4.83
N TYR A 29 -0.36 18.98 -3.78
CA TYR A 29 0.11 19.30 -2.43
C TYR A 29 1.10 18.23 -1.92
N PRO A 30 2.28 18.10 -2.53
CA PRO A 30 3.20 16.99 -2.26
C PRO A 30 4.00 17.15 -0.97
N ASN A 31 4.03 18.37 -0.40
CA ASN A 31 4.96 18.68 0.67
C ASN A 31 4.25 18.74 2.02
N LEU A 32 4.47 17.73 2.87
CA LEU A 32 4.02 17.74 4.26
C LEU A 32 4.82 18.75 5.07
N CYS A 33 4.11 19.65 5.77
CA CYS A 33 4.70 20.67 6.65
C CYS A 33 5.01 20.05 8.03
N ARG A 34 6.23 19.58 8.24
CA ARG A 34 6.64 18.83 9.44
C ARG A 34 6.93 19.73 10.63
N ALA A 35 7.38 20.97 10.39
CA ALA A 35 7.64 21.97 11.43
C ALA A 35 6.37 22.73 11.83
N ALA A 36 5.23 22.06 11.82
CA ALA A 36 3.94 22.55 12.28
C ALA A 36 3.67 22.10 13.73
N THR A 37 3.04 22.97 14.51
CA THR A 37 2.67 22.74 15.92
C THR A 37 1.27 23.30 16.20
N GLY A 38 0.69 22.97 17.36
CA GLY A 38 -0.67 23.35 17.73
C GLY A 38 -1.67 22.22 17.44
N ASP A 39 -2.85 22.54 16.92
CA ASP A 39 -3.89 21.57 16.57
C ASP A 39 -3.58 20.86 15.25
N VAL A 40 -2.46 20.12 15.22
CA VAL A 40 -1.94 19.36 14.09
C VAL A 40 -1.34 18.04 14.58
N GLY A 41 -1.31 17.00 13.76
CA GLY A 41 -0.90 15.66 14.15
C GLY A 41 -2.07 14.82 14.65
N ALA A 42 -1.76 13.74 15.36
CA ALA A 42 -2.77 12.80 15.85
C ALA A 42 -3.51 13.33 17.09
N GLY A 43 -4.77 12.94 17.25
CA GLY A 43 -5.54 13.18 18.46
C GLY A 43 -6.19 14.57 18.55
N VAL A 44 -6.33 15.29 17.44
CA VAL A 44 -7.04 16.58 17.41
C VAL A 44 -8.54 16.34 17.52
N LEU A 45 -9.16 16.92 18.55
CA LEU A 45 -10.60 16.84 18.77
C LEU A 45 -11.36 17.86 17.89
N PRO A 46 -12.62 17.61 17.55
CA PRO A 46 -13.48 18.60 16.90
C PRO A 46 -13.54 19.91 17.66
N GLY A 47 -13.77 21.01 16.96
CA GLY A 47 -13.94 22.32 17.56
C GLY A 47 -13.75 23.45 16.56
N THR A 48 -14.19 24.64 16.96
CA THR A 48 -14.00 25.87 16.19
C THR A 48 -12.67 26.53 16.53
N ALA A 49 -12.15 27.31 15.58
CA ALA A 49 -10.91 28.08 15.72
C ALA A 49 -9.70 27.23 16.16
N ARG A 50 -9.57 26.02 15.64
CA ARG A 50 -8.36 25.21 15.79
C ARG A 50 -7.18 25.93 15.15
N HIS A 51 -6.01 25.84 15.77
CA HIS A 51 -4.87 26.67 15.43
C HIS A 51 -3.61 25.89 15.14
N ILE A 52 -3.00 26.14 13.98
CA ILE A 52 -1.70 25.58 13.57
C ILE A 52 -0.70 26.72 13.41
N VAL A 53 0.47 26.55 14.01
CA VAL A 53 1.63 27.41 13.79
C VAL A 53 2.66 26.64 12.98
N TRP A 54 3.00 27.13 11.79
CA TRP A 54 3.96 26.49 10.91
C TRP A 54 5.22 27.34 10.71
N ASN A 55 6.39 26.74 10.96
CA ASN A 55 7.68 27.34 10.67
C ASN A 55 8.18 26.93 9.28
N ALA A 56 7.73 27.66 8.26
CA ALA A 56 8.07 27.41 6.87
C ALA A 56 9.59 27.45 6.61
N GLY A 57 10.33 28.30 7.31
CA GLY A 57 11.78 28.39 7.15
C GLY A 57 12.54 27.16 7.64
N THR A 58 11.94 26.36 8.51
CA THR A 58 12.53 25.08 8.97
C THR A 58 12.32 23.98 7.93
N ASP A 59 11.10 23.88 7.37
CA ASP A 59 10.79 22.81 6.37
C ASP A 59 11.40 23.12 5.00
N PHE A 60 11.42 24.41 4.60
CA PHE A 60 11.84 24.85 3.27
C PHE A 60 12.77 26.08 3.36
N PRO A 61 14.04 25.89 3.79
CA PRO A 61 14.98 27.00 3.93
C PRO A 61 15.21 27.74 2.61
N GLY A 62 15.02 29.06 2.61
CA GLY A 62 15.24 29.91 1.44
C GLY A 62 14.18 29.79 0.34
N PHE A 63 13.10 29.05 0.58
CA PHE A 63 12.00 28.95 -0.39
C PHE A 63 11.14 30.23 -0.41
N SER A 64 10.84 30.70 -1.61
CA SER A 64 9.91 31.82 -1.85
C SER A 64 9.14 31.55 -3.14
N SER A 65 7.82 31.63 -3.10
CA SER A 65 6.95 31.49 -4.26
C SER A 65 5.70 32.35 -4.12
N ALA A 66 5.27 32.94 -5.22
CA ALA A 66 4.03 33.72 -5.27
C ALA A 66 2.77 32.86 -5.45
N THR A 67 2.94 31.54 -5.70
CA THR A 67 1.87 30.59 -6.01
C THR A 67 1.71 29.50 -4.95
N CYS A 68 2.19 29.75 -3.73
CA CYS A 68 2.03 28.82 -2.61
C CYS A 68 0.60 28.82 -2.09
N LEU A 69 0.04 27.63 -1.92
CA LEU A 69 -1.20 27.41 -1.22
C LEU A 69 -1.01 26.34 -0.13
N LEU A 70 -1.76 26.46 0.94
CA LEU A 70 -1.78 25.49 2.04
C LEU A 70 -3.10 24.71 2.03
N ARG A 71 -3.01 23.41 2.34
CA ARG A 71 -4.15 22.54 2.56
C ARG A 71 -4.07 21.95 3.96
N VAL A 72 -5.09 22.15 4.76
CA VAL A 72 -5.31 21.38 5.99
C VAL A 72 -6.18 20.18 5.63
N THR A 73 -5.75 18.99 6.04
CA THR A 73 -6.56 17.78 5.94
C THR A 73 -6.82 17.24 7.34
N ALA A 74 -8.01 16.73 7.57
CA ALA A 74 -8.36 16.00 8.79
C ALA A 74 -8.80 14.61 8.42
N ASP A 75 -8.22 13.60 9.06
CA ASP A 75 -8.57 12.20 8.88
C ASP A 75 -8.95 11.59 10.22
N ASP A 76 -10.03 10.83 10.27
CA ASP A 76 -10.50 10.07 11.44
C ASP A 76 -9.56 8.90 11.81
N ALA A 77 -8.30 9.04 11.49
CA ALA A 77 -7.21 8.06 11.60
C ALA A 77 -6.94 7.52 13.01
N ALA A 78 -7.95 7.43 13.87
CA ALA A 78 -7.83 6.72 15.15
C ALA A 78 -7.32 5.27 14.99
N ASN A 79 -7.32 4.74 13.75
CA ASN A 79 -6.82 3.41 13.40
C ASN A 79 -5.76 3.39 12.28
N MET A 80 -5.18 4.55 11.91
CA MET A 80 -4.18 4.66 10.82
C MET A 80 -2.73 4.72 11.33
N SER A 81 -2.45 4.29 12.57
CA SER A 81 -1.09 4.32 13.15
C SER A 81 -0.03 3.59 12.31
N ASN A 82 -0.46 2.66 11.46
CA ASN A 82 0.40 1.87 10.57
C ASN A 82 0.25 2.28 9.09
N PHE A 83 -0.23 3.49 8.83
CA PHE A 83 -0.37 4.04 7.48
C PHE A 83 0.37 5.38 7.39
N VAL A 84 0.87 5.69 6.20
CA VAL A 84 1.45 7.00 5.89
C VAL A 84 0.68 7.63 4.74
N TYR A 85 0.51 8.93 4.81
CA TYR A 85 -0.08 9.69 3.72
C TYR A 85 0.94 9.89 2.59
N VAL A 86 0.53 9.53 1.38
CA VAL A 86 1.25 9.79 0.14
C VAL A 86 0.43 10.79 -0.67
N ALA A 87 0.99 11.98 -0.87
CA ALA A 87 0.31 13.08 -1.57
C ALA A 87 0.11 12.75 -3.06
N PRO A 88 -0.93 13.33 -3.71
CA PRO A 88 -1.07 13.24 -5.16
C PRO A 88 0.15 13.80 -5.88
N GLY A 89 0.43 13.31 -7.08
CA GLY A 89 1.60 13.76 -7.83
C GLY A 89 1.72 13.15 -9.20
N THR A 90 2.71 13.63 -9.95
CA THR A 90 3.04 13.14 -11.30
C THR A 90 4.41 12.48 -11.27
N PHE A 91 4.56 11.33 -11.92
CA PHE A 91 5.81 10.60 -12.00
C PHE A 91 5.97 9.86 -13.33
N MET A 92 7.16 9.37 -13.58
CA MET A 92 7.44 8.48 -14.71
C MET A 92 7.29 7.04 -14.25
N MET A 93 6.23 6.35 -14.68
CA MET A 93 5.95 4.95 -14.42
C MET A 93 6.64 4.07 -15.47
N GLY A 94 7.10 2.89 -15.07
CA GLY A 94 7.87 2.00 -15.93
C GLY A 94 9.38 2.31 -15.91
N SER A 95 10.14 1.71 -16.82
CA SER A 95 11.59 1.88 -16.89
C SER A 95 12.05 2.33 -18.27
N PRO A 96 13.17 3.09 -18.38
CA PRO A 96 13.74 3.43 -19.67
C PRO A 96 14.27 2.17 -20.37
N ALA A 97 14.20 2.14 -21.72
CA ALA A 97 14.61 0.97 -22.51
C ALA A 97 16.08 0.54 -22.30
N GLY A 98 16.92 1.42 -21.77
CA GLY A 98 18.32 1.12 -21.43
C GLY A 98 18.53 0.59 -20.02
N GLU A 99 17.50 0.47 -19.19
CA GLU A 99 17.63 -0.07 -17.84
C GLU A 99 17.87 -1.58 -17.91
N TYR A 100 18.86 -2.07 -17.17
CA TYR A 100 19.13 -3.51 -17.13
C TYR A 100 17.91 -4.28 -16.62
N GLY A 101 17.50 -5.30 -17.35
CA GLY A 101 16.31 -6.10 -17.03
C GLY A 101 14.99 -5.45 -17.44
N HIS A 102 15.00 -4.32 -18.19
CA HIS A 102 13.80 -3.75 -18.79
C HIS A 102 13.02 -4.80 -19.60
N GLN A 103 11.71 -4.86 -19.37
CA GLN A 103 10.79 -5.72 -20.11
C GLN A 103 9.91 -4.87 -21.06
N ALA A 104 9.44 -5.46 -22.15
CA ALA A 104 8.64 -4.76 -23.15
C ALA A 104 7.31 -4.19 -22.58
N ASP A 105 6.82 -4.71 -21.48
CA ASP A 105 5.60 -4.28 -20.78
C ASP A 105 5.84 -3.23 -19.70
N GLU A 106 7.10 -2.79 -19.51
CA GLU A 106 7.50 -1.74 -18.59
C GLU A 106 7.73 -0.39 -19.31
N THR A 107 7.11 -0.16 -20.47
CA THR A 107 7.31 1.07 -21.26
C THR A 107 7.12 2.31 -20.38
N GLN A 108 8.16 3.16 -20.31
CA GLN A 108 8.14 4.36 -19.51
C GLN A 108 7.13 5.38 -20.05
N HIS A 109 6.27 5.90 -19.17
CA HIS A 109 5.25 6.89 -19.49
C HIS A 109 4.92 7.75 -18.28
N GLN A 110 4.35 8.92 -18.52
CA GLN A 110 3.95 9.82 -17.44
C GLN A 110 2.59 9.42 -16.86
N VAL A 111 2.52 9.33 -15.52
CA VAL A 111 1.27 9.10 -14.78
C VAL A 111 1.06 10.26 -13.81
N THR A 112 -0.18 10.77 -13.76
CA THR A 112 -0.63 11.72 -12.75
C THR A 112 -1.65 11.05 -11.84
N LEU A 113 -1.37 11.02 -10.54
CA LEU A 113 -2.31 10.62 -9.49
C LEU A 113 -2.91 11.88 -8.89
N THR A 114 -4.23 12.05 -9.01
CA THR A 114 -4.92 13.28 -8.55
C THR A 114 -5.44 13.16 -7.11
N HIS A 115 -5.40 11.96 -6.54
CA HIS A 115 -5.86 11.66 -5.19
C HIS A 115 -4.69 11.28 -4.30
N GLY A 116 -4.63 11.83 -3.09
CA GLY A 116 -3.74 11.35 -2.05
C GLY A 116 -4.25 10.00 -1.51
N ILE A 117 -3.35 9.19 -1.00
CA ILE A 117 -3.66 7.90 -0.41
C ILE A 117 -2.95 7.71 0.92
N TYR A 118 -3.59 7.01 1.83
CA TYR A 118 -2.94 6.40 2.98
C TYR A 118 -2.48 5.01 2.59
N VAL A 119 -1.18 4.75 2.69
CA VAL A 119 -0.57 3.46 2.35
C VAL A 119 -0.12 2.79 3.65
N LYS A 120 -0.48 1.53 3.85
CA LYS A 120 0.04 0.77 4.99
C LYS A 120 1.57 0.72 4.94
N THR A 121 2.22 1.05 6.06
CA THR A 121 3.69 1.20 6.10
C THR A 121 4.45 -0.07 5.76
N THR A 122 3.89 -1.23 6.10
CA THR A 122 4.46 -2.56 5.85
C THR A 122 3.47 -3.44 5.09
N GLN A 123 3.90 -4.58 4.62
CA GLN A 123 3.04 -5.68 4.21
C GLN A 123 2.14 -6.11 5.39
N VAL A 124 0.95 -6.68 5.12
CA VAL A 124 0.07 -7.23 6.17
C VAL A 124 0.75 -8.44 6.80
N THR A 125 0.82 -8.47 8.14
CA THR A 125 1.46 -9.57 8.87
C THR A 125 0.51 -10.73 9.12
N ASN A 126 1.06 -11.90 9.49
CA ASN A 126 0.28 -13.07 9.90
C ASN A 126 -0.65 -12.73 11.07
N GLN A 127 -0.15 -11.99 12.09
CA GLN A 127 -0.96 -11.57 13.24
C GLN A 127 -2.13 -10.70 12.80
N GLN A 128 -1.86 -9.69 11.98
CA GLN A 128 -2.89 -8.75 11.51
C GLN A 128 -3.95 -9.45 10.67
N TYR A 129 -3.53 -10.37 9.78
CA TYR A 129 -4.48 -11.12 8.97
C TYR A 129 -5.32 -12.07 9.83
N MET A 130 -4.69 -12.79 10.74
CA MET A 130 -5.33 -13.71 11.66
C MET A 130 -6.38 -13.01 12.53
N ASP A 131 -6.02 -11.89 13.17
CA ASP A 131 -6.93 -11.16 14.06
C ASP A 131 -8.18 -10.69 13.33
N LEU A 132 -7.99 -10.18 12.10
CA LEU A 132 -9.12 -9.70 11.29
C LEU A 132 -9.93 -10.86 10.69
N ALA A 133 -9.28 -11.99 10.35
CA ALA A 133 -9.97 -13.21 9.92
C ALA A 133 -10.82 -13.81 11.04
N GLN A 134 -10.33 -13.80 12.29
CA GLN A 134 -11.12 -14.21 13.47
C GLN A 134 -12.34 -13.30 13.63
N TRP A 135 -12.14 -11.99 13.59
CA TRP A 135 -13.24 -11.04 13.67
C TRP A 135 -14.28 -11.27 12.56
N ALA A 136 -13.85 -11.49 11.33
CA ALA A 136 -14.74 -11.74 10.19
C ALA A 136 -15.52 -13.07 10.37
N TYR A 137 -14.87 -14.11 10.87
CA TYR A 137 -15.49 -15.39 11.18
C TYR A 137 -16.56 -15.24 12.27
N ASP A 138 -16.24 -14.56 13.36
CA ASP A 138 -17.16 -14.35 14.51
C ASP A 138 -18.38 -13.49 14.12
N ASN A 139 -18.23 -12.60 13.12
CA ASN A 139 -19.32 -11.77 12.61
C ASN A 139 -20.06 -12.37 11.38
N GLY A 140 -19.72 -13.62 10.99
CA GLY A 140 -20.40 -14.31 9.90
C GLY A 140 -20.03 -13.81 8.48
N TYR A 141 -18.96 -13.04 8.34
CA TYR A 141 -18.46 -12.56 7.04
C TYR A 141 -17.51 -13.56 6.35
N ALA A 142 -17.07 -14.55 7.09
CA ALA A 142 -16.24 -15.64 6.58
C ALA A 142 -16.62 -16.97 7.21
N THR A 143 -16.25 -18.06 6.54
CA THR A 143 -16.32 -19.42 7.08
C THR A 143 -14.93 -20.05 7.03
N ALA A 144 -14.60 -20.92 8.01
CA ALA A 144 -13.28 -21.54 8.07
C ALA A 144 -13.37 -23.02 8.39
N THR A 145 -12.39 -23.75 7.84
CA THR A 145 -12.08 -25.14 8.17
C THR A 145 -10.59 -25.25 8.44
N SER A 146 -10.11 -26.40 8.86
CA SER A 146 -8.66 -26.62 9.04
C SER A 146 -7.84 -26.52 7.74
N VAL A 147 -8.49 -26.42 6.58
CA VAL A 147 -7.84 -26.40 5.27
C VAL A 147 -8.01 -25.07 4.51
N SER A 148 -9.02 -24.28 4.85
CA SER A 148 -9.24 -23.02 4.12
C SER A 148 -10.11 -22.03 4.91
N LEU A 149 -9.84 -20.75 4.69
CA LEU A 149 -10.73 -19.62 4.99
C LEU A 149 -11.49 -19.26 3.71
N ARG A 150 -12.81 -19.09 3.80
CA ARG A 150 -13.68 -18.78 2.67
C ARG A 150 -14.53 -17.55 2.95
N ASP A 151 -14.82 -16.83 1.89
CA ASP A 151 -15.72 -15.69 1.92
C ASP A 151 -17.17 -16.10 2.20
N HIS A 152 -17.92 -15.19 2.85
CA HIS A 152 -19.35 -15.35 3.08
C HIS A 152 -20.15 -14.03 2.85
N LEU A 153 -19.51 -13.02 2.28
CA LEU A 153 -20.13 -11.77 1.91
C LEU A 153 -20.83 -11.88 0.54
N ASP A 154 -21.94 -11.19 0.38
CA ASP A 154 -22.70 -11.09 -0.88
C ASP A 154 -23.01 -12.46 -1.53
N GLY A 155 -23.11 -13.53 -0.72
CA GLY A 155 -23.33 -14.91 -1.20
C GLY A 155 -22.09 -15.60 -1.80
N SER A 156 -20.92 -15.00 -1.71
CA SER A 156 -19.66 -15.60 -2.17
C SER A 156 -19.25 -16.79 -1.28
N THR A 157 -18.56 -17.76 -1.90
CA THR A 157 -17.92 -18.89 -1.19
C THR A 157 -16.47 -19.08 -1.67
N THR A 158 -15.88 -18.01 -2.18
CA THR A 158 -14.52 -18.01 -2.75
C THR A 158 -13.47 -18.32 -1.66
N THR A 159 -12.47 -19.13 -2.00
CA THR A 159 -11.33 -19.38 -1.10
C THR A 159 -10.45 -18.14 -1.00
N LEU A 160 -10.20 -17.70 0.22
CA LEU A 160 -9.47 -16.49 0.56
C LEU A 160 -8.03 -16.79 0.98
N LEU A 161 -7.86 -17.80 1.84
CA LEU A 161 -6.57 -18.22 2.40
C LEU A 161 -6.50 -19.75 2.39
N ASP A 162 -5.36 -20.27 1.94
CA ASP A 162 -5.03 -21.69 2.01
C ASP A 162 -4.30 -22.00 3.32
N LEU A 163 -4.82 -22.94 4.09
CA LEU A 163 -4.30 -23.34 5.41
C LEU A 163 -3.62 -24.73 5.37
N VAL A 164 -3.57 -25.37 4.19
CA VAL A 164 -3.02 -26.75 4.02
C VAL A 164 -1.50 -26.81 3.98
N PRO A 165 -0.78 -25.87 3.33
CA PRO A 165 0.66 -26.01 3.15
C PRO A 165 1.39 -26.19 4.50
N GLU A 166 2.41 -27.06 4.53
CA GLU A 166 3.21 -27.33 5.75
C GLU A 166 3.88 -26.06 6.28
N ASP A 167 4.16 -25.10 5.42
CA ASP A 167 4.74 -23.80 5.74
C ASP A 167 3.69 -22.67 5.79
N SER A 168 2.39 -23.02 5.87
CA SER A 168 1.35 -22.07 6.26
C SER A 168 1.60 -21.64 7.70
N GLU A 169 1.55 -20.34 7.92
CA GLU A 169 1.82 -19.73 9.24
C GLU A 169 0.54 -19.33 9.97
N ILE A 170 -0.64 -19.54 9.35
CA ILE A 170 -1.96 -19.32 9.95
C ILE A 170 -2.70 -20.64 9.97
N PHE A 171 -3.31 -20.94 11.11
CA PHE A 171 -4.01 -22.20 11.39
C PHE A 171 -5.40 -21.90 11.93
N PHE A 172 -6.34 -22.86 11.71
CA PHE A 172 -7.70 -22.79 12.29
C PHE A 172 -8.08 -24.12 12.91
N SER A 173 -8.50 -24.08 14.17
CA SER A 173 -8.97 -25.26 14.90
C SER A 173 -10.02 -24.88 15.92
N SER A 174 -11.12 -25.66 15.99
CA SER A 174 -12.18 -25.49 17.01
C SER A 174 -12.76 -24.07 17.09
N GLY A 175 -12.89 -23.39 15.94
CA GLY A 175 -13.46 -22.04 15.89
C GLY A 175 -12.47 -20.90 16.14
N VAL A 176 -11.18 -21.22 16.33
CA VAL A 176 -10.15 -20.24 16.69
C VAL A 176 -9.00 -20.27 15.68
N PHE A 177 -8.59 -19.09 15.23
CA PHE A 177 -7.35 -18.90 14.48
C PHE A 177 -6.15 -18.78 15.40
N SER A 178 -5.00 -19.22 14.92
CA SER A 178 -3.69 -19.03 15.54
C SER A 178 -2.65 -18.82 14.45
N CYS A 179 -1.50 -18.22 14.78
CA CYS A 179 -0.41 -18.08 13.83
C CYS A 179 0.95 -18.36 14.47
N SER A 180 1.90 -18.78 13.64
CA SER A 180 3.34 -18.72 13.89
C SER A 180 3.93 -17.50 13.19
N ASN A 181 5.13 -17.07 13.59
CA ASN A 181 5.83 -15.92 13.00
C ASN A 181 4.91 -14.68 12.84
N PRO A 182 4.35 -14.14 13.94
CA PRO A 182 3.29 -13.13 13.90
C PRO A 182 3.67 -11.88 13.11
N ASP A 183 4.94 -11.49 13.11
CA ASP A 183 5.46 -10.28 12.45
C ASP A 183 5.92 -10.51 11.01
N HIS A 184 5.88 -11.75 10.49
CA HIS A 184 6.16 -12.03 9.08
C HIS A 184 4.95 -11.69 8.21
N PRO A 185 5.16 -11.34 6.91
CA PRO A 185 4.05 -11.07 6.01
C PRO A 185 3.19 -12.30 5.79
N VAL A 186 1.87 -12.11 5.73
CA VAL A 186 0.94 -13.20 5.41
C VAL A 186 1.24 -13.78 4.03
N LYS A 187 1.22 -15.12 3.96
CA LYS A 187 1.43 -15.93 2.74
C LYS A 187 0.19 -16.75 2.42
N TYR A 188 0.18 -17.43 1.27
CA TYR A 188 -0.93 -18.28 0.83
C TYR A 188 -2.30 -17.60 0.78
N VAL A 189 -2.30 -16.28 0.75
CA VAL A 189 -3.51 -15.46 0.58
C VAL A 189 -3.79 -15.27 -0.92
N SER A 190 -5.02 -15.56 -1.36
CA SER A 190 -5.43 -15.28 -2.74
C SER A 190 -5.63 -13.76 -2.95
N TRP A 191 -5.78 -13.30 -4.21
CA TRP A 191 -6.17 -11.91 -4.47
C TRP A 191 -7.51 -11.59 -3.79
N TYR A 192 -8.44 -12.52 -3.83
CA TYR A 192 -9.72 -12.40 -3.14
C TYR A 192 -9.57 -12.28 -1.63
N GLY A 193 -8.63 -13.02 -1.03
CA GLY A 193 -8.34 -12.92 0.40
C GLY A 193 -7.74 -11.58 0.80
N SER A 194 -6.95 -10.98 -0.09
CA SER A 194 -6.41 -9.64 0.13
C SER A 194 -7.50 -8.56 0.04
N VAL A 195 -8.44 -8.71 -0.89
CA VAL A 195 -9.63 -7.84 -1.02
C VAL A 195 -10.55 -7.98 0.18
N ALA A 196 -10.86 -9.22 0.58
CA ALA A 196 -11.71 -9.49 1.74
C ALA A 196 -11.14 -8.87 3.02
N TYR A 197 -9.82 -8.97 3.23
CA TYR A 197 -9.14 -8.27 4.32
C TYR A 197 -9.41 -6.76 4.31
N CYS A 198 -9.28 -6.10 3.15
CA CYS A 198 -9.54 -4.67 3.02
C CYS A 198 -10.99 -4.32 3.39
N ASP A 199 -11.94 -5.13 2.94
CA ASP A 199 -13.37 -4.90 3.23
C ASP A 199 -13.73 -5.20 4.68
N TRP A 200 -13.14 -6.25 5.28
CA TRP A 200 -13.31 -6.51 6.71
C TRP A 200 -12.72 -5.40 7.57
N LEU A 201 -11.54 -4.88 7.21
CA LEU A 201 -10.95 -3.74 7.90
C LEU A 201 -11.85 -2.50 7.80
N SER A 202 -12.45 -2.26 6.63
CA SER A 202 -13.42 -1.18 6.44
C SER A 202 -14.65 -1.37 7.33
N LEU A 203 -15.25 -2.57 7.33
CA LEU A 203 -16.42 -2.89 8.16
C LEU A 203 -16.12 -2.77 9.66
N GLN A 204 -14.96 -3.25 10.10
CA GLN A 204 -14.54 -3.15 11.51
C GLN A 204 -14.42 -1.71 11.98
N GLN A 205 -14.07 -0.81 11.06
CA GLN A 205 -13.94 0.63 11.34
C GLN A 205 -15.19 1.45 10.98
N GLY A 206 -16.31 0.79 10.65
CA GLY A 206 -17.57 1.48 10.30
C GLY A 206 -17.56 2.16 8.94
N LEU A 207 -16.60 1.84 8.08
CA LEU A 207 -16.50 2.40 6.72
C LEU A 207 -17.31 1.57 5.72
N THR A 208 -17.69 2.21 4.62
CA THR A 208 -18.25 1.50 3.47
C THR A 208 -17.18 0.63 2.82
N ARG A 209 -17.51 -0.63 2.53
CA ARG A 209 -16.62 -1.54 1.79
C ARG A 209 -16.21 -0.96 0.44
N ALA A 210 -14.98 -1.23 0.02
CA ALA A 210 -14.51 -0.83 -1.30
C ALA A 210 -14.95 -1.79 -2.41
N TYR A 211 -15.22 -3.06 -2.11
CA TYR A 211 -15.54 -4.08 -3.11
C TYR A 211 -16.94 -4.67 -2.93
N SER A 212 -17.53 -5.08 -4.05
CA SER A 212 -18.68 -5.98 -4.07
C SER A 212 -18.17 -7.41 -4.25
N HIS A 213 -18.43 -8.31 -3.31
CA HIS A 213 -18.00 -9.71 -3.41
C HIS A 213 -18.86 -10.54 -4.40
N ALA A 214 -19.97 -10.00 -4.91
CA ALA A 214 -20.73 -10.62 -5.98
C ALA A 214 -20.00 -10.62 -7.33
N ASN A 215 -19.13 -9.63 -7.58
CA ASN A 215 -18.38 -9.50 -8.83
C ASN A 215 -16.91 -9.08 -8.65
N TRP A 216 -16.48 -8.83 -7.42
CA TRP A 216 -15.12 -8.45 -7.03
C TRP A 216 -14.61 -7.15 -7.67
N GLN A 217 -15.52 -6.23 -7.95
CA GLN A 217 -15.18 -4.91 -8.47
C GLN A 217 -15.00 -3.90 -7.33
N CYS A 218 -13.92 -3.14 -7.41
CA CYS A 218 -13.66 -2.02 -6.52
C CYS A 218 -14.51 -0.81 -6.94
N ASN A 219 -15.42 -0.38 -6.07
CA ASN A 219 -16.26 0.82 -6.24
C ASN A 219 -16.80 0.98 -7.67
N GLY A 220 -17.41 -0.09 -8.21
CA GLY A 220 -17.97 -0.09 -9.56
C GLY A 220 -16.94 0.11 -10.70
N GLY A 221 -15.64 -0.11 -10.45
CA GLY A 221 -14.55 0.07 -11.41
C GLY A 221 -13.77 1.37 -11.24
N SER A 222 -14.07 2.17 -10.21
CA SER A 222 -13.40 3.44 -9.90
C SER A 222 -12.74 3.39 -8.51
N PRO A 223 -11.57 2.75 -8.35
CA PRO A 223 -10.93 2.55 -7.05
C PRO A 223 -10.64 3.86 -6.31
N TYR A 224 -10.29 4.91 -7.01
CA TYR A 224 -9.96 6.22 -6.42
C TYR A 224 -11.12 6.88 -5.66
N GLY A 225 -12.37 6.54 -5.97
CA GLY A 225 -13.55 7.01 -5.26
C GLY A 225 -13.99 6.12 -4.10
N ALA A 226 -13.25 5.05 -3.78
CA ALA A 226 -13.58 4.16 -2.68
C ALA A 226 -13.30 4.83 -1.33
N VAL A 227 -14.26 4.74 -0.40
CA VAL A 227 -14.15 5.27 0.96
C VAL A 227 -13.39 4.30 1.88
N GLY A 228 -13.65 3.01 1.72
CA GLY A 228 -13.01 1.95 2.50
C GLY A 228 -11.60 1.61 2.02
N TYR A 229 -10.97 0.71 2.77
CA TYR A 229 -9.67 0.15 2.40
C TYR A 229 -9.77 -0.70 1.14
N ARG A 230 -8.70 -0.68 0.35
CA ARG A 230 -8.57 -1.43 -0.91
C ARG A 230 -7.13 -1.80 -1.20
N LEU A 231 -6.90 -2.61 -2.20
CA LEU A 231 -5.58 -2.78 -2.77
C LEU A 231 -5.18 -1.51 -3.55
N PRO A 232 -3.88 -1.16 -3.58
CA PRO A 232 -3.41 -0.08 -4.42
C PRO A 232 -3.66 -0.39 -5.90
N THR A 233 -3.88 0.61 -6.72
CA THR A 233 -3.68 0.45 -8.16
C THR A 233 -2.19 0.22 -8.44
N GLU A 234 -1.86 -0.35 -9.59
CA GLU A 234 -0.46 -0.58 -9.96
C GLU A 234 0.35 0.71 -9.97
N ALA A 235 -0.27 1.80 -10.44
CA ALA A 235 0.37 3.11 -10.48
C ALA A 235 0.58 3.71 -9.08
N GLU A 236 -0.39 3.57 -8.18
CA GLU A 236 -0.23 3.99 -6.77
C GLU A 236 0.90 3.22 -6.10
N TRP A 237 0.98 1.90 -6.36
CA TRP A 237 2.04 1.06 -5.81
C TRP A 237 3.43 1.50 -6.28
N GLU A 238 3.62 1.71 -7.61
CA GLU A 238 4.92 2.11 -8.16
C GLU A 238 5.31 3.53 -7.71
N TYR A 239 4.35 4.46 -7.66
CA TYR A 239 4.57 5.81 -7.12
C TYR A 239 5.04 5.78 -5.67
N ALA A 240 4.36 4.99 -4.84
CA ALA A 240 4.71 4.77 -3.44
C ALA A 240 6.08 4.09 -3.27
N CYS A 241 6.38 3.09 -4.10
CA CYS A 241 7.67 2.39 -4.11
C CYS A 241 8.82 3.33 -4.47
N ARG A 242 8.68 4.12 -5.53
CA ARG A 242 9.71 5.06 -5.99
C ARG A 242 9.98 6.18 -4.99
N ALA A 243 8.97 6.66 -4.30
CA ALA A 243 9.10 7.76 -3.34
C ALA A 243 9.95 8.94 -3.85
N GLY A 244 9.72 9.33 -5.13
CA GLY A 244 10.41 10.42 -5.82
C GLY A 244 11.64 10.01 -6.64
N THR A 245 12.10 8.77 -6.58
CA THR A 245 13.25 8.30 -7.38
C THR A 245 12.85 7.85 -8.78
N GLN A 246 13.82 7.83 -9.71
CA GLN A 246 13.68 7.24 -11.04
C GLN A 246 14.67 6.10 -11.30
N THR A 247 15.46 5.75 -10.29
CA THR A 247 16.42 4.65 -10.30
C THR A 247 15.70 3.28 -10.27
N PRO A 248 16.39 2.17 -10.60
CA PRO A 248 15.81 0.82 -10.53
C PRO A 248 15.18 0.50 -9.16
N PHE A 249 15.78 0.99 -8.08
CA PHE A 249 15.31 0.83 -6.70
C PHE A 249 15.16 2.21 -6.04
N ASN A 250 14.35 2.29 -5.00
CA ASN A 250 14.22 3.53 -4.22
C ASN A 250 15.52 3.90 -3.48
N THR A 251 16.42 2.94 -3.26
CA THR A 251 17.74 3.12 -2.65
C THR A 251 18.80 3.55 -3.68
N GLY A 252 18.50 3.47 -4.99
CA GLY A 252 19.44 3.86 -6.05
C GLY A 252 19.60 2.84 -7.17
N SER A 253 20.84 2.72 -7.68
CA SER A 253 21.15 1.81 -8.79
C SER A 253 21.44 0.38 -8.35
N CYS A 254 21.66 0.14 -7.07
CA CYS A 254 21.86 -1.18 -6.47
C CYS A 254 20.83 -1.41 -5.36
N LEU A 255 20.59 -2.68 -5.04
CA LEU A 255 19.84 -3.13 -3.88
C LEU A 255 20.75 -4.04 -3.05
N ASP A 256 20.96 -3.70 -1.80
CA ASP A 256 21.78 -4.49 -0.88
C ASP A 256 20.93 -5.48 -0.07
N ALA A 257 21.19 -6.78 -0.27
CA ALA A 257 20.47 -7.84 0.43
C ALA A 257 20.76 -7.92 1.94
N ALA A 258 21.85 -7.31 2.40
CA ALA A 258 22.20 -7.32 3.82
C ALA A 258 21.50 -6.18 4.60
N THR A 259 21.26 -5.04 3.96
CA THR A 259 20.88 -3.80 4.64
C THR A 259 19.64 -3.10 4.09
N GLU A 260 19.14 -3.49 2.92
CA GLU A 260 18.06 -2.74 2.24
C GLU A 260 16.82 -3.58 1.91
N ALA A 261 16.96 -4.91 1.65
CA ALA A 261 15.81 -5.73 1.26
C ALA A 261 16.06 -7.23 1.44
N ASN A 262 14.98 -7.98 1.66
CA ASN A 262 15.01 -9.45 1.67
C ASN A 262 14.72 -10.02 0.28
N TYR A 263 15.75 -10.39 -0.44
CA TYR A 263 15.70 -11.08 -1.73
C TYR A 263 16.85 -12.09 -1.84
N ASN A 264 16.94 -12.84 -2.93
CA ASN A 264 18.07 -13.75 -3.14
C ASN A 264 19.35 -12.98 -3.52
N GLY A 265 20.08 -12.53 -2.52
CA GLY A 265 21.30 -11.71 -2.68
C GLY A 265 22.44 -12.39 -3.41
N THR A 266 22.35 -13.73 -3.67
CA THR A 266 23.34 -14.42 -4.53
C THR A 266 23.17 -14.07 -6.02
N TYR A 267 22.04 -13.44 -6.38
CA TYR A 267 21.75 -12.89 -7.71
C TYR A 267 21.56 -11.37 -7.62
N PRO A 268 22.63 -10.60 -7.38
CA PRO A 268 22.52 -9.14 -7.27
C PRO A 268 22.15 -8.48 -8.60
N TYR A 269 21.79 -7.21 -8.54
CA TYR A 269 21.62 -6.41 -9.74
C TYR A 269 22.97 -6.21 -10.45
N THR A 270 22.90 -5.93 -11.75
CA THR A 270 24.14 -5.78 -12.57
C THR A 270 25.09 -4.73 -11.99
N GLY A 271 26.36 -5.10 -11.85
CA GLY A 271 27.39 -4.22 -11.29
C GLY A 271 27.36 -4.05 -9.77
N CYS A 272 26.45 -4.71 -9.07
CA CYS A 272 26.30 -4.63 -7.62
C CYS A 272 26.92 -5.85 -6.90
N LEU A 273 27.14 -5.73 -5.61
CA LEU A 273 27.73 -6.81 -4.80
C LEU A 273 26.69 -7.89 -4.48
N SER A 274 27.16 -9.14 -4.44
CA SER A 274 26.38 -10.26 -3.89
C SER A 274 26.23 -10.10 -2.38
N GLY A 275 25.07 -10.53 -1.87
CA GLY A 275 24.72 -10.44 -0.46
C GLY A 275 24.14 -11.75 0.09
N PRO A 276 23.61 -11.74 1.31
CA PRO A 276 23.00 -12.90 1.94
C PRO A 276 21.73 -13.34 1.20
N TYR A 277 21.36 -14.58 1.43
CA TYR A 277 20.10 -15.16 1.00
C TYR A 277 19.44 -15.90 2.17
N PRO A 278 18.53 -15.26 2.92
CA PRO A 278 17.81 -15.92 4.02
C PRO A 278 16.96 -17.11 3.58
N GLY A 279 16.46 -17.10 2.34
CA GLY A 279 15.68 -18.20 1.75
C GLY A 279 14.24 -18.27 2.28
N TRP A 280 13.81 -17.29 3.06
CA TRP A 280 12.48 -17.19 3.65
C TRP A 280 12.09 -15.73 3.90
N THR A 281 10.81 -15.49 4.26
CA THR A 281 10.37 -14.17 4.71
C THR A 281 11.09 -13.74 5.99
N VAL A 282 11.20 -12.45 6.22
CA VAL A 282 11.66 -11.85 7.48
C VAL A 282 10.53 -11.00 8.07
N PRO A 283 10.59 -10.67 9.38
CA PRO A 283 9.64 -9.73 9.99
C PRO A 283 9.54 -8.46 9.16
N VAL A 284 8.32 -7.97 8.95
CA VAL A 284 8.11 -6.73 8.18
C VAL A 284 8.80 -5.54 8.86
N GLY A 285 9.30 -4.60 8.07
CA GLY A 285 10.03 -3.44 8.60
C GLY A 285 11.45 -3.75 9.08
N SER A 286 12.02 -4.90 8.73
CA SER A 286 13.39 -5.27 9.10
C SER A 286 14.45 -4.40 8.41
N TYR A 287 14.11 -3.71 7.34
CA TYR A 287 14.99 -2.84 6.56
C TYR A 287 14.52 -1.38 6.60
N PRO A 288 15.39 -0.41 6.24
CA PRO A 288 15.01 1.00 6.24
C PRO A 288 13.81 1.30 5.34
N ALA A 289 12.98 2.24 5.77
CA ALA A 289 11.88 2.76 4.97
C ALA A 289 12.39 3.64 3.82
N ASN A 290 11.60 3.72 2.74
CA ASN A 290 11.83 4.70 1.67
C ASN A 290 11.48 6.14 2.13
N ALA A 291 11.66 7.13 1.26
CA ALA A 291 11.42 8.54 1.58
C ALA A 291 9.97 8.87 1.96
N PHE A 292 9.01 8.02 1.64
CA PHE A 292 7.61 8.16 2.08
C PHE A 292 7.31 7.44 3.41
N GLY A 293 8.29 6.74 4.00
CA GLY A 293 8.11 5.99 5.24
C GLY A 293 7.55 4.58 5.02
N LEU A 294 7.68 4.02 3.83
CA LEU A 294 7.21 2.68 3.46
C LEU A 294 8.36 1.68 3.49
N TYR A 295 8.13 0.57 4.17
CA TYR A 295 9.07 -0.54 4.35
C TYR A 295 8.80 -1.65 3.33
N ASP A 296 9.82 -2.46 3.04
CA ASP A 296 9.75 -3.70 2.27
C ASP A 296 9.12 -3.53 0.87
N MET A 297 9.33 -2.34 0.25
CA MET A 297 8.84 -2.09 -1.13
C MET A 297 9.63 -2.90 -2.17
N HIS A 298 10.77 -3.46 -1.79
CA HIS A 298 11.61 -4.36 -2.58
C HIS A 298 11.80 -5.67 -1.82
N GLY A 299 11.33 -6.80 -2.39
CA GLY A 299 11.50 -8.12 -1.80
C GLY A 299 10.49 -8.49 -0.71
N ASN A 300 10.86 -9.41 0.15
CA ASN A 300 10.08 -10.10 1.16
C ASN A 300 8.94 -10.93 0.55
N VAL A 301 7.82 -10.32 0.14
CA VAL A 301 6.75 -10.98 -0.64
C VAL A 301 6.28 -10.09 -1.79
N TRP A 302 5.88 -10.69 -2.92
CA TRP A 302 5.15 -9.99 -3.96
C TRP A 302 3.88 -9.37 -3.42
N GLU A 303 3.58 -8.15 -3.82
CA GLU A 303 2.39 -7.43 -3.38
C GLU A 303 1.34 -7.35 -4.48
N LYS A 304 0.14 -7.80 -4.16
CA LYS A 304 -1.02 -7.78 -5.04
C LYS A 304 -1.57 -6.37 -5.21
N CYS A 305 -1.81 -5.99 -6.47
CA CYS A 305 -2.50 -4.76 -6.84
C CYS A 305 -3.96 -5.01 -7.25
N ASN A 306 -4.74 -3.92 -7.27
CA ASN A 306 -6.12 -3.96 -7.73
C ASN A 306 -6.25 -4.27 -9.22
N ASP A 307 -5.28 -3.84 -10.02
CA ASP A 307 -5.34 -3.86 -11.48
C ASP A 307 -5.27 -5.26 -12.07
N ARG A 308 -5.99 -5.45 -13.17
CA ARG A 308 -5.73 -6.56 -14.08
C ARG A 308 -4.44 -6.28 -14.84
N TYR A 309 -3.70 -7.35 -15.13
CA TYR A 309 -2.47 -7.24 -15.91
C TYR A 309 -2.77 -6.97 -17.39
N GLY A 310 -2.06 -6.01 -17.98
CA GLY A 310 -2.13 -5.66 -19.39
C GLY A 310 -1.09 -4.62 -19.79
N ALA A 311 -1.08 -4.26 -21.06
CA ALA A 311 -0.16 -3.25 -21.58
C ALA A 311 -0.45 -1.87 -20.97
N TYR A 312 0.60 -1.10 -20.75
CA TYR A 312 0.46 0.31 -20.40
C TYR A 312 -0.10 1.12 -21.57
N GLY A 313 -0.88 2.15 -21.22
CA GLY A 313 -1.21 3.23 -22.14
C GLY A 313 -0.04 4.20 -22.32
N GLY A 314 -0.31 5.36 -22.94
CA GLY A 314 0.60 6.50 -22.92
C GLY A 314 0.45 7.31 -21.63
N THR A 315 0.71 8.63 -21.70
CA THR A 315 0.44 9.56 -20.59
C THR A 315 -1.01 9.44 -20.12
N VAL A 316 -1.21 9.23 -18.81
CA VAL A 316 -2.52 8.92 -18.24
C VAL A 316 -2.69 9.54 -16.86
N THR A 317 -3.93 9.83 -16.50
CA THR A 317 -4.33 10.30 -15.17
C THR A 317 -5.18 9.23 -14.50
N ASP A 318 -4.89 8.93 -13.23
CA ASP A 318 -5.61 7.96 -12.39
C ASP A 318 -5.89 6.62 -13.10
N PRO A 319 -4.85 5.90 -13.58
CA PRO A 319 -5.07 4.64 -14.29
C PRO A 319 -5.59 3.55 -13.36
N VAL A 320 -6.50 2.71 -13.88
CA VAL A 320 -7.14 1.60 -13.13
C VAL A 320 -6.85 0.23 -13.75
N GLY A 321 -5.94 0.19 -14.73
CA GLY A 321 -5.64 -1.02 -15.51
C GLY A 321 -6.76 -1.42 -16.47
N PRO A 322 -6.60 -2.55 -17.20
CA PRO A 322 -7.60 -3.07 -18.13
C PRO A 322 -8.88 -3.50 -17.43
N THR A 323 -10.03 -3.28 -18.07
CA THR A 323 -11.34 -3.73 -17.56
C THR A 323 -11.55 -5.25 -17.69
N THR A 324 -10.78 -5.90 -18.56
CA THR A 324 -10.83 -7.35 -18.81
C THR A 324 -9.46 -8.00 -18.62
N GLY A 325 -9.42 -9.29 -18.36
CA GLY A 325 -8.20 -10.05 -18.11
C GLY A 325 -8.40 -11.10 -17.01
N SER A 326 -7.58 -12.15 -17.00
CA SER A 326 -7.67 -13.28 -16.06
C SER A 326 -6.66 -13.21 -14.91
N THR A 327 -5.68 -12.30 -14.99
CA THR A 327 -4.61 -12.17 -13.99
C THR A 327 -4.60 -10.78 -13.36
N ARG A 328 -4.06 -10.70 -12.15
CA ARG A 328 -3.84 -9.46 -11.40
C ARG A 328 -2.36 -9.14 -11.33
N VAL A 329 -2.05 -7.86 -11.26
CA VAL A 329 -0.69 -7.36 -11.15
C VAL A 329 -0.11 -7.68 -9.77
N TYR A 330 1.16 -8.08 -9.76
CA TYR A 330 2.01 -8.28 -8.58
C TYR A 330 3.27 -7.44 -8.73
N ARG A 331 3.74 -6.85 -7.64
CA ARG A 331 4.85 -5.90 -7.61
C ARG A 331 5.82 -6.18 -6.47
N GLY A 332 7.05 -5.66 -6.56
CA GLY A 332 8.04 -5.60 -5.49
C GLY A 332 9.05 -6.72 -5.42
N GLY A 333 8.82 -7.86 -6.05
CA GLY A 333 9.67 -9.03 -5.88
C GLY A 333 9.37 -9.78 -4.58
N ASN A 334 10.17 -10.78 -4.27
CA ASN A 334 10.02 -11.61 -3.07
C ASN A 334 11.38 -12.11 -2.54
N PHE A 335 11.37 -12.78 -1.39
CA PHE A 335 12.57 -13.33 -0.74
C PHE A 335 13.36 -14.34 -1.60
N TYR A 336 12.74 -14.93 -2.61
CA TYR A 336 13.35 -15.92 -3.51
C TYR A 336 13.84 -15.32 -4.83
N ALA A 337 13.39 -14.11 -5.17
CA ALA A 337 13.66 -13.45 -6.43
C ALA A 337 15.10 -12.93 -6.53
N ALA A 338 15.66 -12.88 -7.74
CA ALA A 338 16.85 -12.08 -8.01
C ALA A 338 16.54 -10.58 -7.95
N ALA A 339 17.55 -9.73 -7.69
CA ALA A 339 17.37 -8.28 -7.57
C ALA A 339 16.67 -7.66 -8.79
N VAL A 340 16.89 -8.16 -10.00
CA VAL A 340 16.27 -7.66 -11.24
C VAL A 340 14.74 -7.71 -11.20
N TYR A 341 14.16 -8.65 -10.45
CA TYR A 341 12.72 -8.78 -10.26
C TYR A 341 12.17 -7.92 -9.11
N CYS A 342 13.06 -7.35 -8.29
CA CYS A 342 12.69 -6.44 -7.21
C CYS A 342 12.71 -4.96 -7.63
N ARG A 343 12.97 -4.62 -8.91
CA ARG A 343 12.98 -3.24 -9.41
C ARG A 343 11.60 -2.58 -9.22
N SER A 344 11.60 -1.26 -9.00
CA SER A 344 10.37 -0.47 -8.89
C SER A 344 9.45 -0.65 -10.10
N ALA A 345 10.02 -0.78 -11.31
CA ALA A 345 9.27 -0.91 -12.56
C ALA A 345 8.86 -2.35 -12.88
N PHE A 346 9.51 -3.39 -12.28
CA PHE A 346 9.25 -4.77 -12.66
C PHE A 346 7.82 -5.18 -12.33
N ARG A 347 7.19 -5.83 -13.29
CA ARG A 347 5.80 -6.29 -13.25
C ARG A 347 5.72 -7.80 -13.26
N SER A 348 4.85 -8.36 -12.43
CA SER A 348 4.46 -9.77 -12.50
C SER A 348 2.95 -9.90 -12.44
N SER A 349 2.43 -11.08 -12.69
CA SER A 349 0.99 -11.33 -12.57
C SER A 349 0.70 -12.79 -12.26
N SER A 350 -0.43 -13.02 -11.59
CA SER A 350 -0.97 -14.35 -11.35
C SER A 350 -2.50 -14.34 -11.39
N THR A 351 -3.12 -15.52 -11.39
CA THR A 351 -4.57 -15.63 -11.35
C THR A 351 -5.10 -15.17 -9.98
N GLN A 352 -6.35 -14.74 -9.95
CA GLN A 352 -6.99 -14.24 -8.72
C GLN A 352 -7.09 -15.28 -7.59
N ILE A 353 -7.14 -16.57 -7.97
CA ILE A 353 -7.23 -17.69 -7.02
C ILE A 353 -5.87 -18.19 -6.55
N SER A 354 -4.77 -17.75 -7.17
CA SER A 354 -3.43 -18.17 -6.77
C SER A 354 -3.11 -17.76 -5.34
N SER A 355 -2.61 -18.70 -4.57
CA SER A 355 -2.20 -18.56 -3.17
C SER A 355 -0.80 -19.17 -3.01
N GLU A 356 0.23 -18.37 -3.26
CA GLU A 356 1.62 -18.84 -3.26
C GLU A 356 2.37 -18.37 -1.99
N VAL A 357 3.39 -19.13 -1.59
CA VAL A 357 4.25 -18.87 -0.43
C VAL A 357 5.01 -17.53 -0.49
N TRP A 358 5.16 -16.98 -1.68
CA TRP A 358 5.91 -15.74 -1.94
C TRP A 358 5.03 -14.53 -2.25
N THR A 359 3.70 -14.62 -2.00
CA THR A 359 2.78 -13.50 -2.27
C THR A 359 2.04 -13.05 -1.02
N GLY A 360 1.99 -11.75 -0.83
CA GLY A 360 1.24 -11.03 0.20
C GLY A 360 0.57 -9.79 -0.39
N PHE A 361 0.37 -8.76 0.41
CA PHE A 361 -0.23 -7.49 -0.02
C PHE A 361 -0.06 -6.39 1.04
N ARG A 362 -0.31 -5.15 0.64
CA ARG A 362 -0.55 -4.01 1.54
C ARG A 362 -1.81 -3.26 1.14
N PRO A 363 -2.72 -2.92 2.05
CA PRO A 363 -3.88 -2.09 1.76
C PRO A 363 -3.51 -0.61 1.66
N VAL A 364 -4.37 0.10 0.91
CA VAL A 364 -4.41 1.56 0.86
C VAL A 364 -5.82 2.06 1.15
N ARG A 365 -5.96 3.34 1.45
CA ARG A 365 -7.24 4.05 1.52
C ARG A 365 -7.09 5.39 0.81
N THR A 366 -8.05 5.76 -0.03
CA THR A 366 -8.07 7.09 -0.64
C THR A 366 -8.26 8.15 0.45
N ALA A 367 -7.44 9.19 0.43
CA ALA A 367 -7.63 10.35 1.29
C ALA A 367 -8.75 11.22 0.71
N ASN A 368 -9.80 11.41 1.47
CA ASN A 368 -10.98 12.20 1.10
C ASN A 368 -10.81 13.68 1.49
#